data_1a89c592941f6ca90147851cf7c3074d
#
_entry.id   1a89c592941f6ca90147851cf7c3074d
#
_cell.length_a   1.000
_cell.length_b   1.000
_cell.length_c   1.000
_cell.angle_alpha   90.00
_cell.angle_beta   90.00
_cell.angle_gamma   90.00
#
_symmetry.space_group_name_H-M   'P 1'
#
loop_
_entity.id
_entity.type
_entity.pdbx_description
1 polymer ?
#
loop_
_entity_poly.entity_id
_entity_poly.type
_entity_poly.pdbx_seq_one_letter_code
_entity_poly.pdbx_strand_id
1 'polypeptide(L)'
;MKDSSVTLKWSALFSSLLLLSGCALFLVGAGVAGGVAISKDTIEGTVEKPFDRAYQTSREVIMKEGFIKLEDKAHGTIESEVRKSEVKIEVLQLTEKTVRVRVRARKDYKVIPDLDLANELYNKIFQKLK
;
A
#
# COMPACT_ATOMS: atom_id res chain seq x y z
N MET A 1 48.01 31.48 -2.68
CA MET A 1 46.79 32.12 -2.12
C MET A 1 45.66 32.26 -3.12
N LYS A 2 45.86 31.99 -4.38
CA LYS A 2 44.78 32.11 -5.39
C LYS A 2 43.93 30.83 -5.53
N ASP A 3 44.36 29.72 -4.99
CA ASP A 3 43.74 28.40 -5.21
C ASP A 3 42.75 27.99 -4.12
N SER A 4 42.75 28.66 -2.96
CA SER A 4 41.82 28.30 -1.86
C SER A 4 40.35 28.63 -2.15
N SER A 5 40.09 29.62 -3.03
CA SER A 5 38.72 30.00 -3.39
C SER A 5 38.06 29.05 -4.39
N VAL A 6 38.85 28.39 -5.21
CA VAL A 6 38.43 27.44 -6.22
C VAL A 6 38.10 26.08 -5.55
N THR A 7 38.96 25.61 -4.66
CA THR A 7 38.72 24.37 -3.90
C THR A 7 37.49 24.48 -2.99
N LEU A 8 37.27 25.62 -2.36
CA LEU A 8 36.09 25.87 -1.54
C LEU A 8 34.79 25.86 -2.35
N LYS A 9 34.81 26.43 -3.56
CA LYS A 9 33.66 26.44 -4.46
C LYS A 9 33.33 25.03 -4.99
N TRP A 10 34.32 24.24 -5.31
CA TRP A 10 34.14 22.87 -5.75
C TRP A 10 33.65 21.94 -4.63
N SER A 11 34.14 22.15 -3.40
CA SER A 11 33.67 21.42 -2.22
C SER A 11 32.19 21.72 -1.91
N ALA A 12 31.76 22.97 -2.03
CA ALA A 12 30.35 23.36 -1.84
C ALA A 12 29.44 22.76 -2.92
N LEU A 13 29.89 22.71 -4.18
CA LEU A 13 29.13 22.10 -5.28
C LEU A 13 28.97 20.59 -5.09
N PHE A 14 30.03 19.91 -4.64
CA PHE A 14 30.02 18.47 -4.40
C PHE A 14 29.13 18.09 -3.20
N SER A 15 29.13 18.92 -2.14
CA SER A 15 28.27 18.74 -0.98
C SER A 15 26.78 18.93 -1.32
N SER A 16 26.46 19.87 -2.19
CA SER A 16 25.07 20.11 -2.64
C SER A 16 24.54 18.96 -3.49
N LEU A 17 25.39 18.33 -4.30
CA LEU A 17 24.99 17.19 -5.16
C LEU A 17 24.70 15.92 -4.35
N LEU A 18 25.40 15.72 -3.23
CA LEU A 18 25.19 14.59 -2.31
C LEU A 18 23.86 14.69 -1.56
N LEU A 19 23.38 15.90 -1.28
CA LEU A 19 22.10 16.11 -0.60
C LEU A 19 20.88 15.81 -1.49
N LEU A 20 21.00 16.00 -2.80
CA LEU A 20 19.94 15.65 -3.74
C LEU A 20 19.81 14.15 -3.99
N SER A 21 20.88 13.40 -3.85
CA SER A 21 20.87 11.93 -4.04
C SER A 21 20.19 11.18 -2.90
N GLY A 22 20.18 11.74 -1.69
CA GLY A 22 19.59 11.11 -0.50
C GLY A 22 18.08 10.97 -0.55
N CYS A 23 17.38 11.94 -1.14
CA CYS A 23 15.91 11.89 -1.22
C CYS A 23 15.39 10.87 -2.24
N ALA A 24 16.10 10.67 -3.35
CA ALA A 24 15.71 9.69 -4.36
C ALA A 24 15.90 8.24 -3.88
N LEU A 25 16.95 8.00 -3.10
CA LEU A 25 17.21 6.66 -2.54
C LEU A 25 16.17 6.28 -1.47
N PHE A 26 15.71 7.24 -0.70
CA PHE A 26 14.67 7.02 0.31
C PHE A 26 13.32 6.68 -0.31
N LEU A 27 12.95 7.32 -1.43
CA LEU A 27 11.72 7.03 -2.17
C LEU A 27 11.75 5.66 -2.85
N VAL A 28 12.88 5.25 -3.39
CA VAL A 28 13.05 3.91 -4.00
C VAL A 28 13.07 2.82 -2.92
N GLY A 29 13.73 3.05 -1.79
CA GLY A 29 13.76 2.09 -0.68
C GLY A 29 12.41 1.86 0.00
N ALA A 30 11.57 2.89 0.10
CA ALA A 30 10.23 2.77 0.66
C ALA A 30 9.22 2.09 -0.30
N GLY A 31 9.47 2.13 -1.62
CA GLY A 31 8.59 1.56 -2.64
C GLY A 31 8.79 0.07 -2.90
N VAL A 32 9.96 -0.49 -2.62
CA VAL A 32 10.32 -1.87 -2.97
C VAL A 32 10.22 -2.85 -1.79
N ALA A 33 10.23 -2.37 -0.56
CA ALA A 33 10.25 -3.20 0.65
C ALA A 33 8.86 -3.39 1.30
N GLY A 34 7.78 -3.45 0.52
CA GLY A 34 6.44 -3.73 1.06
C GLY A 34 5.93 -2.62 1.98
N GLY A 35 6.15 -1.36 1.61
CA GLY A 35 5.66 -0.21 2.34
C GLY A 35 4.13 -0.23 2.45
N VAL A 36 3.61 0.00 3.65
CA VAL A 36 2.19 0.17 3.91
C VAL A 36 1.88 1.66 3.92
N ALA A 37 0.97 2.11 3.06
CA ALA A 37 0.44 3.46 3.09
C ALA A 37 -0.90 3.48 3.81
N ILE A 38 -1.08 4.42 4.71
CA ILE A 38 -2.29 4.58 5.52
C ILE A 38 -2.90 5.94 5.20
N SER A 39 -4.17 5.94 4.80
CA SER A 39 -5.00 7.11 4.61
C SER A 39 -6.12 7.13 5.66
N LYS A 40 -7.01 8.11 5.61
CA LYS A 40 -8.09 8.27 6.60
C LYS A 40 -9.01 7.05 6.74
N ASP A 41 -9.24 6.32 5.67
CA ASP A 41 -10.17 5.19 5.62
C ASP A 41 -9.60 3.97 4.87
N THR A 42 -8.36 4.06 4.43
CA THR A 42 -7.76 3.10 3.50
C THR A 42 -6.37 2.72 3.97
N ILE A 43 -6.08 1.42 3.90
CA ILE A 43 -4.75 0.86 4.07
C ILE A 43 -4.38 0.15 2.77
N GLU A 44 -3.22 0.45 2.25
CA GLU A 44 -2.70 -0.21 1.06
C GLU A 44 -1.25 -0.64 1.25
N GLY A 45 -0.91 -1.75 0.64
CA GLY A 45 0.46 -2.25 0.63
C GLY A 45 0.71 -3.15 -0.58
N THR A 46 1.98 -3.32 -0.88
CA THR A 46 2.45 -4.14 -1.99
C THR A 46 2.96 -5.49 -1.49
N VAL A 47 2.61 -6.55 -2.19
CA VAL A 47 3.04 -7.91 -1.88
C VAL A 47 3.52 -8.63 -3.14
N GLU A 48 4.61 -9.40 -3.01
CA GLU A 48 5.15 -10.21 -4.09
C GLU A 48 4.39 -11.55 -4.19
N LYS A 49 3.19 -11.49 -4.72
CA LYS A 49 2.35 -12.65 -5.01
C LYS A 49 1.59 -12.44 -6.33
N PRO A 50 1.25 -13.51 -7.04
CA PRO A 50 0.39 -13.42 -8.21
C PRO A 50 -0.99 -12.86 -7.85
N PHE A 51 -1.62 -12.18 -8.81
CA PHE A 51 -2.96 -11.60 -8.65
C PHE A 51 -3.99 -12.61 -8.12
N ASP A 52 -4.08 -13.77 -8.74
CA ASP A 52 -5.06 -14.79 -8.33
C ASP A 52 -4.89 -15.20 -6.87
N ARG A 53 -3.66 -15.35 -6.41
CA ARG A 53 -3.38 -15.70 -5.01
C ARG A 53 -3.82 -14.59 -4.05
N ALA A 54 -3.49 -13.35 -4.35
CA ALA A 54 -3.87 -12.22 -3.53
C ALA A 54 -5.39 -12.01 -3.51
N TYR A 55 -6.04 -12.14 -4.67
CA TYR A 55 -7.49 -12.01 -4.80
C TYR A 55 -8.23 -13.11 -4.00
N GLN A 56 -7.86 -14.38 -4.18
CA GLN A 56 -8.47 -15.50 -3.47
C GLN A 56 -8.27 -15.38 -1.95
N THR A 57 -7.08 -15.00 -1.50
CA THR A 57 -6.80 -14.82 -0.07
C THR A 57 -7.65 -13.69 0.52
N SER A 58 -7.79 -12.58 -0.20
CA SER A 58 -8.66 -11.47 0.21
C SER A 58 -10.12 -11.91 0.33
N ARG A 59 -10.60 -12.65 -0.67
CA ARG A 59 -11.95 -13.22 -0.69
C ARG A 59 -12.19 -14.15 0.50
N GLU A 60 -11.28 -15.06 0.78
CA GLU A 60 -11.37 -16.00 1.90
C GLU A 60 -11.43 -15.28 3.26
N VAL A 61 -10.63 -14.24 3.45
CA VAL A 61 -10.65 -13.46 4.69
C VAL A 61 -12.01 -12.79 4.86
N ILE A 62 -12.52 -12.15 3.82
CA ILE A 62 -13.84 -11.49 3.87
C ILE A 62 -14.96 -12.48 4.17
N MET A 63 -14.97 -13.64 3.53
CA MET A 63 -16.00 -14.66 3.76
C MET A 63 -16.02 -15.19 5.20
N LYS A 64 -14.91 -15.10 5.92
CA LYS A 64 -14.84 -15.48 7.34
C LYS A 64 -15.31 -14.36 8.28
N GLU A 65 -15.17 -13.11 7.89
CA GLU A 65 -15.44 -11.95 8.73
C GLU A 65 -16.84 -11.33 8.48
N GLY A 66 -17.41 -11.58 7.31
CA GLY A 66 -18.67 -11.00 6.88
C GLY A 66 -19.23 -11.66 5.63
N PHE A 67 -19.88 -10.87 4.79
CA PHE A 67 -20.44 -11.37 3.53
C PHE A 67 -20.10 -10.45 2.35
N ILE A 68 -19.90 -11.07 1.19
CA ILE A 68 -19.59 -10.38 -0.06
C ILE A 68 -20.90 -9.89 -0.68
N LYS A 69 -20.96 -8.60 -1.02
CA LYS A 69 -22.09 -7.97 -1.73
C LYS A 69 -21.89 -7.98 -3.24
N LEU A 70 -20.68 -7.66 -3.67
CA LEU A 70 -20.30 -7.61 -5.07
C LEU A 70 -18.87 -8.11 -5.24
N GLU A 71 -18.66 -8.88 -6.28
CA GLU A 71 -17.36 -9.43 -6.63
C GLU A 71 -17.09 -9.19 -8.12
N ASP A 72 -16.02 -8.48 -8.42
CA ASP A 72 -15.54 -8.23 -9.77
C ASP A 72 -14.07 -8.61 -9.89
N LYS A 73 -13.83 -9.86 -10.22
CA LYS A 73 -12.48 -10.39 -10.36
C LYS A 73 -11.71 -9.74 -11.52
N ALA A 74 -12.39 -9.34 -12.57
CA ALA A 74 -11.73 -8.72 -13.72
C ALA A 74 -11.08 -7.38 -13.36
N HIS A 75 -11.71 -6.61 -12.47
CA HIS A 75 -11.15 -5.37 -11.93
C HIS A 75 -10.48 -5.54 -10.55
N GLY A 76 -10.40 -6.78 -10.04
CA GLY A 76 -9.79 -7.05 -8.75
C GLY A 76 -10.53 -6.46 -7.55
N THR A 77 -11.84 -6.26 -7.67
CA THR A 77 -12.64 -5.58 -6.64
C THR A 77 -13.55 -6.56 -5.90
N ILE A 78 -13.60 -6.42 -4.56
CA ILE A 78 -14.53 -7.13 -3.69
C ILE A 78 -15.21 -6.08 -2.79
N GLU A 79 -16.53 -5.96 -2.90
CA GLU A 79 -17.35 -5.15 -2.01
C GLU A 79 -18.10 -6.04 -1.05
N SER A 80 -18.06 -5.71 0.22
CA SER A 80 -18.55 -6.58 1.30
C SER A 80 -19.07 -5.77 2.48
N GLU A 81 -19.74 -6.46 3.38
CA GLU A 81 -20.10 -5.91 4.68
C GLU A 81 -19.54 -6.77 5.79
N VAL A 82 -18.81 -6.14 6.71
CA VAL A 82 -18.17 -6.74 7.87
C VAL A 82 -18.56 -5.92 9.10
N ARG A 83 -19.21 -6.54 10.08
CA ARG A 83 -19.59 -5.87 11.35
C ARG A 83 -20.36 -4.55 11.14
N LYS A 84 -21.28 -4.50 10.16
CA LYS A 84 -22.07 -3.32 9.74
C LYS A 84 -21.23 -2.20 9.09
N SER A 85 -19.96 -2.44 8.81
CA SER A 85 -19.14 -1.54 8.02
C SER A 85 -19.05 -2.03 6.58
N GLU A 86 -19.14 -1.10 5.63
CA GLU A 86 -18.84 -1.43 4.24
C GLU A 86 -17.33 -1.51 4.02
N VAL A 87 -16.91 -2.60 3.42
CA VAL A 87 -15.51 -2.88 3.13
C VAL A 87 -15.34 -3.06 1.62
N LYS A 88 -14.42 -2.30 1.05
CA LYS A 88 -13.98 -2.47 -0.33
C LYS A 88 -12.52 -2.89 -0.37
N ILE A 89 -12.26 -4.01 -1.01
CA ILE A 89 -10.90 -4.48 -1.30
C ILE A 89 -10.63 -4.33 -2.78
N GLU A 90 -9.48 -3.78 -3.10
CA GLU A 90 -8.98 -3.68 -4.47
C GLU A 90 -7.60 -4.34 -4.55
N VAL A 91 -7.49 -5.31 -5.45
CA VAL A 91 -6.22 -5.98 -5.77
C VAL A 91 -5.77 -5.51 -7.14
N LEU A 92 -4.67 -4.79 -7.17
CA LEU A 92 -4.13 -4.18 -8.39
C LEU A 92 -2.84 -4.89 -8.79
N GLN A 93 -2.79 -5.41 -10.02
CA GLN A 93 -1.57 -5.98 -10.54
C GLN A 93 -0.59 -4.87 -10.94
N LEU A 94 0.62 -4.91 -10.38
CA LEU A 94 1.70 -3.97 -10.69
C LEU A 94 2.70 -4.59 -11.65
N THR A 95 3.06 -5.86 -11.43
CA THR A 95 3.93 -6.68 -12.28
C THR A 95 3.39 -8.11 -12.32
N GLU A 96 4.00 -9.01 -13.07
CA GLU A 96 3.60 -10.42 -13.12
C GLU A 96 3.58 -11.11 -11.74
N LYS A 97 4.43 -10.65 -10.82
CA LYS A 97 4.60 -11.27 -9.49
C LYS A 97 4.32 -10.31 -8.32
N THR A 98 3.84 -9.12 -8.60
CA THR A 98 3.65 -8.10 -7.58
C THR A 98 2.28 -7.47 -7.71
N VAL A 99 1.55 -7.42 -6.62
CA VAL A 99 0.24 -6.78 -6.55
C VAL A 99 0.19 -5.77 -5.41
N ARG A 100 -0.65 -4.77 -5.56
CA ARG A 100 -1.05 -3.87 -4.49
C ARG A 100 -2.41 -4.29 -3.98
N VAL A 101 -2.51 -4.47 -2.69
CA VAL A 101 -3.78 -4.73 -1.99
C VAL A 101 -4.18 -3.48 -1.24
N ARG A 102 -5.38 -3.00 -1.51
CA ARG A 102 -5.97 -1.84 -0.85
C ARG A 102 -7.23 -2.26 -0.12
N VAL A 103 -7.33 -1.92 1.15
CA VAL A 103 -8.50 -2.20 2.00
C VAL A 103 -9.06 -0.88 2.51
N ARG A 104 -10.32 -0.61 2.17
CA ARG A 104 -11.08 0.53 2.66
C ARG A 104 -12.26 0.06 3.50
N ALA A 105 -12.45 0.64 4.66
CA ALA A 105 -13.61 0.37 5.49
C ALA A 105 -14.29 1.65 5.96
N ARG A 106 -15.62 1.66 5.95
CA ARG A 106 -16.46 2.80 6.37
C ARG A 106 -17.72 2.31 7.07
N LYS A 107 -18.07 3.00 8.15
CA LYS A 107 -19.33 2.84 8.91
C LYS A 107 -20.39 3.80 8.40
N ASP A 108 -21.62 3.61 8.93
CA ASP A 108 -22.73 4.53 8.79
C ASP A 108 -22.94 5.01 7.35
N TYR A 109 -23.39 4.11 6.50
CA TYR A 109 -23.71 4.38 5.09
C TYR A 109 -22.54 5.01 4.30
N LYS A 110 -21.32 4.55 4.56
CA LYS A 110 -20.08 4.98 3.86
C LYS A 110 -19.56 6.37 4.28
N VAL A 111 -20.05 6.95 5.37
CA VAL A 111 -19.67 8.32 5.77
C VAL A 111 -18.47 8.34 6.71
N ILE A 112 -18.44 7.47 7.72
CA ILE A 112 -17.42 7.49 8.78
C ILE A 112 -16.31 6.47 8.45
N PRO A 113 -15.03 6.90 8.35
CA PRO A 113 -13.91 5.99 8.20
C PRO A 113 -13.82 4.97 9.34
N ASP A 114 -13.54 3.71 9.03
CA ASP A 114 -13.29 2.64 9.98
C ASP A 114 -11.88 2.08 9.76
N LEU A 115 -10.89 2.88 10.12
CA LEU A 115 -9.49 2.55 9.89
C LEU A 115 -9.03 1.32 10.68
N ASP A 116 -9.60 1.12 11.87
CA ASP A 116 -9.25 -0.04 12.70
C ASP A 116 -9.66 -1.34 12.03
N LEU A 117 -10.87 -1.40 11.48
CA LEU A 117 -11.33 -2.55 10.72
C LEU A 117 -10.52 -2.74 9.43
N ALA A 118 -10.22 -1.67 8.70
CA ALA A 118 -9.39 -1.74 7.51
C ALA A 118 -7.99 -2.31 7.82
N ASN A 119 -7.38 -1.87 8.91
CA ASN A 119 -6.09 -2.36 9.38
C ASN A 119 -6.15 -3.84 9.80
N GLU A 120 -7.17 -4.23 10.54
CA GLU A 120 -7.36 -5.62 10.94
C GLU A 120 -7.48 -6.55 9.73
N LEU A 121 -8.34 -6.21 8.78
CA LEU A 121 -8.54 -7.00 7.56
C LEU A 121 -7.29 -7.05 6.69
N TYR A 122 -6.62 -5.92 6.51
CA TYR A 122 -5.36 -5.85 5.78
C TYR A 122 -4.32 -6.79 6.39
N ASN A 123 -4.13 -6.73 7.70
CA ASN A 123 -3.18 -7.59 8.40
C ASN A 123 -3.51 -9.08 8.26
N LYS A 124 -4.80 -9.46 8.36
CA LYS A 124 -5.24 -10.84 8.15
C LYS A 124 -4.94 -11.33 6.73
N ILE A 125 -5.18 -10.50 5.72
CA ILE A 125 -4.86 -10.82 4.32
C ILE A 125 -3.35 -10.97 4.15
N PHE A 126 -2.59 -10.01 4.65
CA PHE A 126 -1.15 -9.98 4.48
C PHE A 126 -0.44 -11.16 5.19
N GLN A 127 -0.89 -11.52 6.40
CA GLN A 127 -0.36 -12.69 7.10
C GLN A 127 -0.59 -14.01 6.37
N LYS A 128 -1.73 -14.14 5.69
CA LYS A 128 -2.02 -15.33 4.86
C LYS A 128 -1.25 -15.34 3.53
N LEU A 129 -0.79 -14.19 3.08
CA LEU A 129 0.01 -14.07 1.86
C LEU A 129 1.50 -14.30 2.09
N LYS A 130 1.97 -14.25 3.31
CA LYS A 130 3.35 -14.61 3.65
C LYS A 130 3.58 -16.09 3.45
#